data_30a01c0c1e00aaa5d0ed89e710980480
#
_entry.id   30a01c0c1e00aaa5d0ed89e710980480
#
_cell.length_a   1.000
_cell.length_b   1.000
_cell.length_c   1.000
_cell.angle_alpha   90.00
_cell.angle_beta   90.00
_cell.angle_gamma   90.00
#
_symmetry.space_group_name_H-M   'P 1'
#
loop_
_entity.id
_entity.type
_entity.pdbx_description
1 polymer ?
#
loop_
_entity_poly.entity_id
_entity_poly.type
_entity_poly.pdbx_seq_one_letter_code
_entity_poly.pdbx_strand_id
1 'polypeptide(L)' 'MKNKSYAVIGLGQFGMTVALTLAEANCDVLAIDDKDDNVQDIAEKVSYAVKADVRDPGILESLGVQNVDVAVIAVAENM' A
#
# COMPACT_ATOMS: atom_id res chain seq x y z
N MET A 1 -1.95 -3.41 22.83
CA MET A 1 -2.90 -2.64 22.04
C MET A 1 -2.71 -2.94 20.57
N LYS A 2 -3.80 -3.15 19.86
CA LYS A 2 -3.73 -3.52 18.46
C LYS A 2 -3.50 -2.30 17.59
N ASN A 3 -2.52 -2.37 16.70
CA ASN A 3 -2.25 -1.28 15.77
C ASN A 3 -3.28 -1.28 14.65
N LYS A 4 -3.58 -0.10 14.14
CA LYS A 4 -4.43 0.00 12.96
C LYS A 4 -3.70 -0.52 11.75
N SER A 5 -4.46 -1.09 10.82
CA SER A 5 -3.92 -1.59 9.58
C SER A 5 -4.45 -0.77 8.41
N TYR A 6 -3.55 -0.51 7.48
CA TYR A 6 -3.84 0.32 6.31
C TYR A 6 -3.33 -0.39 5.08
N ALA A 7 -4.06 -0.20 3.98
CA ALA A 7 -3.55 -0.57 2.66
C ALA A 7 -3.36 0.71 1.88
N VAL A 8 -2.17 0.90 1.31
CA VAL A 8 -1.88 2.04 0.46
C VAL A 8 -1.72 1.53 -0.95
N ILE A 9 -2.62 1.92 -1.82
CA ILE A 9 -2.69 1.44 -3.20
C ILE A 9 -2.17 2.53 -4.11
N GLY A 10 -1.01 2.27 -4.70
CA GLY A 10 -0.31 3.26 -5.51
C GLY A 10 0.79 3.93 -4.70
N LEU A 11 2.03 3.74 -5.13
CA LEU A 11 3.19 4.25 -4.42
C LEU A 11 3.92 5.32 -5.23
N GLY A 12 3.14 6.18 -5.87
CA GLY A 12 3.70 7.40 -6.42
C GLY A 12 4.13 8.30 -5.26
N GLN A 13 4.43 9.55 -5.57
CA GLN A 13 4.97 10.44 -4.55
C GLN A 13 4.05 10.56 -3.34
N PHE A 14 2.76 10.71 -3.59
CA PHE A 14 1.80 10.85 -2.50
C PHE A 14 1.64 9.56 -1.70
N GLY A 15 1.43 8.43 -2.40
CA GLY A 15 1.24 7.16 -1.73
C GLY A 15 2.45 6.72 -0.94
N MET A 16 3.66 6.96 -1.49
CA MET A 16 4.89 6.64 -0.79
C MET A 16 4.98 7.41 0.53
N THR A 17 4.68 8.71 0.48
CA THR A 17 4.72 9.54 1.67
C THR A 17 3.72 9.07 2.72
N VAL A 18 2.50 8.74 2.28
CA VAL A 18 1.46 8.27 3.19
C VAL A 18 1.90 6.96 3.84
N ALA A 19 2.40 6.02 3.03
CA ALA A 19 2.79 4.72 3.55
C ALA A 19 3.93 4.83 4.57
N LEU A 20 4.92 5.68 4.27
CA LEU A 20 6.03 5.86 5.20
C LEU A 20 5.58 6.54 6.48
N THR A 21 4.71 7.52 6.39
CA THR A 21 4.20 8.22 7.56
C THR A 21 3.43 7.25 8.46
N LEU A 22 2.60 6.40 7.88
CA LEU A 22 1.84 5.43 8.65
C LEU A 22 2.76 4.41 9.30
N ALA A 23 3.78 3.98 8.58
CA ALA A 23 4.74 3.01 9.13
C ALA A 23 5.50 3.61 10.31
N GLU A 24 5.86 4.88 10.21
CA GLU A 24 6.55 5.55 11.30
C GLU A 24 5.67 5.71 12.53
N ALA A 25 4.36 5.72 12.32
CA ALA A 25 3.40 5.77 13.42
C ALA A 25 3.07 4.39 13.98
N ASN A 26 3.83 3.38 13.58
CA ASN A 26 3.67 1.99 14.04
C ASN A 26 2.37 1.35 13.58
N CYS A 27 1.83 1.81 12.47
CA CYS A 27 0.67 1.16 11.86
C CYS A 27 1.14 0.00 11.01
N ASP A 28 0.29 -0.99 10.85
CA ASP A 28 0.53 -2.05 9.88
C ASP A 28 0.16 -1.54 8.50
N VAL A 29 1.10 -1.60 7.57
CA VAL A 29 0.90 -1.05 6.23
C VAL A 29 1.11 -2.12 5.18
N LEU A 30 0.12 -2.28 4.31
CA LEU A 30 0.23 -3.09 3.11
C LEU A 30 0.34 -2.12 1.93
N ALA A 31 1.53 -2.07 1.32
CA ALA A 31 1.79 -1.15 0.22
C ALA A 31 1.73 -1.91 -1.10
N ILE A 32 1.00 -1.39 -2.06
CA ILE A 32 0.75 -2.08 -3.33
C ILE A 32 1.03 -1.14 -4.49
N ASP A 33 1.83 -1.59 -5.44
CA ASP A 33 2.11 -0.85 -6.67
C ASP A 33 2.41 -1.85 -7.78
N ASP A 34 2.23 -1.43 -9.02
CA ASP A 34 2.58 -2.28 -10.14
C ASP A 34 4.03 -2.12 -10.59
N LYS A 35 4.75 -1.17 -10.02
CA LYS A 35 6.15 -0.94 -10.37
C LYS A 35 7.07 -1.54 -9.32
N ASP A 36 7.93 -2.43 -9.76
CA ASP A 36 8.82 -3.13 -8.88
C ASP A 36 9.74 -2.18 -8.10
N ASP A 37 10.22 -1.13 -8.75
CA ASP A 37 11.10 -0.17 -8.09
C ASP A 37 10.44 0.47 -6.88
N ASN A 38 9.17 0.85 -7.02
CA ASN A 38 8.44 1.46 -5.92
C ASN A 38 8.24 0.49 -4.77
N VAL A 39 7.95 -0.77 -5.11
CA VAL A 39 7.76 -1.79 -4.10
C VAL A 39 9.05 -2.04 -3.33
N GLN A 40 10.16 -2.14 -4.05
CA GLN A 40 11.44 -2.40 -3.40
C GLN A 40 11.88 -1.24 -2.52
N ASP A 41 11.59 -0.01 -2.94
CA ASP A 41 12.00 1.16 -2.17
C ASP A 41 11.36 1.19 -0.79
N ILE A 42 10.18 0.61 -0.64
CA ILE A 42 9.44 0.71 0.61
C ILE A 42 9.40 -0.62 1.37
N ALA A 43 9.85 -1.71 0.76
CA ALA A 43 9.63 -3.05 1.30
C ALA A 43 10.17 -3.23 2.71
N GLU A 44 11.28 -2.56 3.04
CA GLU A 44 11.89 -2.72 4.36
C GLU A 44 11.28 -1.79 5.41
N LYS A 45 10.39 -0.90 5.00
CA LYS A 45 9.87 0.13 5.90
C LYS A 45 8.42 -0.08 6.28
N VAL A 46 7.73 -1.00 5.62
CA VAL A 46 6.32 -1.28 5.89
C VAL A 46 6.18 -2.77 6.22
N SER A 47 5.00 -3.13 6.71
CA SER A 47 4.74 -4.53 7.08
C SER A 47 4.77 -5.45 5.88
N TYR A 48 4.14 -5.03 4.79
CA TYR A 48 4.11 -5.81 3.55
C TYR A 48 4.16 -4.87 2.36
N ALA A 49 4.92 -5.24 1.34
CA ALA A 49 4.98 -4.52 0.09
C ALA A 49 4.80 -5.54 -1.03
N VAL A 50 3.85 -5.29 -1.94
CA VAL A 50 3.46 -6.25 -2.96
C VAL A 50 3.40 -5.57 -4.31
N LYS A 51 3.98 -6.22 -5.32
CA LYS A 51 3.84 -5.78 -6.70
C LYS A 51 2.60 -6.44 -7.28
N ALA A 52 1.65 -5.62 -7.69
CA ALA A 52 0.41 -6.13 -8.27
C ALA A 52 -0.24 -5.06 -9.12
N ASP A 53 -0.96 -5.50 -10.14
CA ASP A 53 -1.75 -4.61 -10.98
C ASP A 53 -3.15 -4.50 -10.38
N VAL A 54 -3.45 -3.35 -9.80
CA VAL A 54 -4.73 -3.19 -9.10
C VAL A 54 -5.91 -3.11 -10.06
N ARG A 55 -5.65 -3.03 -11.37
CA ARG A 55 -6.73 -3.11 -12.35
C ARG A 55 -7.19 -4.53 -12.58
N ASP A 56 -6.43 -5.50 -12.13
CA ASP A 56 -6.78 -6.91 -12.26
C ASP A 56 -7.96 -7.22 -11.35
N PRO A 57 -9.08 -7.70 -11.88
CA PRO A 57 -10.24 -8.00 -11.03
C PRO A 57 -9.89 -9.03 -9.96
N GLY A 58 -10.25 -8.73 -8.73
CA GLY A 58 -10.04 -9.64 -7.63
C GLY A 58 -8.67 -9.59 -7.00
N ILE A 59 -7.72 -8.82 -7.57
CA ILE A 59 -6.36 -8.81 -7.01
C ILE A 59 -6.35 -8.21 -5.60
N LEU A 60 -7.11 -7.16 -5.39
CA LEU A 60 -7.14 -6.52 -4.07
C LEU A 60 -7.74 -7.45 -3.03
N GLU A 61 -8.76 -8.20 -3.41
CA GLU A 61 -9.35 -9.17 -2.50
C GLU A 61 -8.36 -10.28 -2.18
N SER A 62 -7.61 -10.75 -3.18
CA SER A 62 -6.60 -11.77 -2.97
C SER A 62 -5.51 -11.32 -2.01
N LEU A 63 -5.23 -10.03 -1.99
CA LEU A 63 -4.19 -9.48 -1.12
C LEU A 63 -4.71 -9.14 0.26
N GLY A 64 -6.00 -9.32 0.52
CA GLY A 64 -6.54 -9.10 1.84
C GLY A 64 -6.87 -7.65 2.16
N VAL A 65 -7.05 -6.82 1.13
CA VAL A 65 -7.33 -5.39 1.35
C VAL A 65 -8.61 -5.20 2.16
N GLN A 66 -9.57 -6.09 2.01
CA GLN A 66 -10.81 -5.98 2.76
C GLN A 66 -10.62 -6.20 4.26
N ASN A 67 -9.48 -6.71 4.67
CA ASN A 67 -9.20 -7.01 6.08
C ASN A 67 -8.51 -5.87 6.81
N VAL A 68 -8.10 -4.81 6.10
CA VAL A 68 -7.46 -3.68 6.75
C VAL A 68 -8.51 -2.71 7.27
N ASP A 69 -8.10 -1.88 8.21
CA ASP A 69 -9.00 -0.88 8.79
C ASP A 69 -9.31 0.25 7.80
N VAL A 70 -8.32 0.67 7.04
CA VAL A 70 -8.48 1.78 6.10
C VAL A 70 -7.69 1.47 4.83
N ALA A 71 -8.31 1.71 3.67
CA ALA A 71 -7.63 1.59 2.39
C ALA A 71 -7.47 2.99 1.80
N VAL A 72 -6.23 3.35 1.49
CA VAL A 72 -5.91 4.63 0.86
C VAL A 72 -5.61 4.38 -0.61
N ILE A 73 -6.38 4.98 -1.48
CA ILE A 73 -6.19 4.83 -2.92
C ILE A 73 -5.47 6.07 -3.42
N ALA A 74 -4.19 5.89 -3.74
CA ALA A 74 -3.30 6.99 -4.11
C ALA A 74 -2.81 6.82 -5.54
N VAL A 75 -3.60 6.20 -6.39
CA VAL A 75 -3.24 6.00 -7.79
C VAL A 75 -3.42 7.30 -8.53
N ALA A 76 -2.35 7.77 -9.14
CA ALA A 76 -2.43 8.98 -9.95
C ALA A 76 -3.12 8.67 -11.27
N GLU A 77 -4.00 9.56 -11.67
CA GLU A 77 -4.63 9.45 -12.97
C GLU A 77 -3.81 10.22 -13.98
N ASN A 78 -3.48 9.56 -15.04
CA ASN A 78 -2.77 10.20 -16.13
C ASN A 78 -3.80 10.75 -17.09
N MET A 79 -3.86 12.02 -17.13
CA MET A 79 -4.80 12.69 -18.02
C MET A 79 -4.17 12.95 -19.38
#